data_148b55f042e29080aebabb87acad5825
#
_entry.id   148b55f042e29080aebabb87acad5825
#
_cell.length_a   1.000
_cell.length_b   1.000
_cell.length_c   1.000
_cell.angle_alpha   90.00
_cell.angle_beta   90.00
_cell.angle_gamma   90.00
#
_symmetry.space_group_name_H-M   'P 1'
#
loop_
_entity.id
_entity.type
_entity.pdbx_description
1 polymer ?
#
loop_
_entity_poly.entity_id
_entity_poly.type
_entity_poly.pdbx_seq_one_letter_code
_entity_poly.pdbx_strand_id
1 'polypeptide(L)'
;MNTPTIERAIKESHNARAAIVRGDASGYLALFSEADDVTLGNPFGPFGRGRKNVEERLALAASKYRDGRNASVGFIAQYVSESLACVAEVESAEAKVAGGAEMTKVSVRVTSVFRLEAGNWKLVHRHADPLQIPQ
;
A
#
# COMPACT_ATOMS: atom_id res chain seq x y z
N MET A 1 -8.20 23.33 15.33
CA MET A 1 -8.38 22.27 14.34
C MET A 1 -7.06 21.59 14.05
N ASN A 2 -7.02 20.28 14.14
CA ASN A 2 -5.79 19.54 13.91
C ASN A 2 -5.59 19.26 12.43
N THR A 3 -4.46 19.73 11.88
CA THR A 3 -4.04 19.33 10.53
C THR A 3 -3.64 17.87 10.58
N PRO A 4 -4.10 17.01 9.64
CA PRO A 4 -3.65 15.64 9.58
C PRO A 4 -2.14 15.57 9.44
N THR A 5 -1.50 14.70 10.22
CA THR A 5 -0.06 14.54 10.20
C THR A 5 0.34 13.44 9.24
N ILE A 6 1.63 13.43 8.85
CA ILE A 6 2.16 12.34 8.02
C ILE A 6 2.09 11.01 8.78
N GLU A 7 2.30 11.01 10.10
CA GLU A 7 2.20 9.79 10.91
C GLU A 7 0.80 9.20 10.84
N ARG A 8 -0.23 10.05 10.87
CA ARG A 8 -1.61 9.59 10.73
C ARG A 8 -1.87 9.01 9.35
N ALA A 9 -1.37 9.66 8.30
CA ALA A 9 -1.52 9.14 6.92
C ALA A 9 -0.86 7.78 6.76
N ILE A 10 0.32 7.61 7.33
CA ILE A 10 1.04 6.32 7.31
C ILE A 10 0.21 5.25 8.02
N LYS A 11 -0.32 5.57 9.20
CA LYS A 11 -1.15 4.61 9.94
C LYS A 11 -2.41 4.22 9.17
N GLU A 12 -3.05 5.19 8.52
CA GLU A 12 -4.21 4.90 7.67
C GLU A 12 -3.83 3.98 6.51
N SER A 13 -2.63 4.13 5.95
CA SER A 13 -2.16 3.22 4.89
C SER A 13 -1.96 1.80 5.43
N HIS A 14 -1.49 1.64 6.66
CA HIS A 14 -1.34 0.32 7.28
C HIS A 14 -2.70 -0.36 7.45
N ASN A 15 -3.70 0.38 7.91
CA ASN A 15 -5.05 -0.16 8.09
C ASN A 15 -5.67 -0.55 6.74
N ALA A 16 -5.49 0.28 5.72
CA ALA A 16 -6.04 0.02 4.40
C ALA A 16 -5.37 -1.20 3.75
N ARG A 17 -4.06 -1.37 3.97
CA ARG A 17 -3.33 -2.55 3.48
C ARG A 17 -3.82 -3.83 4.14
N ALA A 18 -4.12 -3.78 5.43
CA ALA A 18 -4.70 -4.94 6.12
C ALA A 18 -6.03 -5.37 5.49
N ALA A 19 -6.81 -4.44 4.95
CA ALA A 19 -8.03 -4.75 4.23
C ALA A 19 -7.76 -5.38 2.86
N ILE A 20 -6.66 -5.01 2.19
CA ILE A 20 -6.31 -5.59 0.89
C ILE A 20 -6.11 -7.10 1.00
N VAL A 21 -5.44 -7.58 2.03
CA VAL A 21 -5.22 -9.02 2.19
C VAL A 21 -6.50 -9.77 2.56
N ARG A 22 -7.57 -9.05 2.90
CA ARG A 22 -8.92 -9.61 3.04
C ARG A 22 -9.73 -9.49 1.73
N GLY A 23 -9.15 -8.91 0.69
CA GLY A 23 -9.79 -8.77 -0.61
C GLY A 23 -10.48 -7.44 -0.86
N ASP A 24 -10.24 -6.42 -0.04
CA ASP A 24 -10.90 -5.10 -0.13
C ASP A 24 -9.86 -4.01 -0.42
N ALA A 25 -9.93 -3.42 -1.61
CA ALA A 25 -9.02 -2.36 -2.04
C ALA A 25 -9.59 -0.94 -1.86
N SER A 26 -10.85 -0.81 -1.48
CA SER A 26 -11.54 0.50 -1.50
C SER A 26 -10.89 1.53 -0.58
N GLY A 27 -10.50 1.12 0.63
CA GLY A 27 -9.86 2.02 1.59
C GLY A 27 -8.49 2.50 1.12
N TYR A 28 -7.74 1.63 0.47
CA TYR A 28 -6.42 2.00 -0.04
C TYR A 28 -6.53 2.98 -1.21
N LEU A 29 -7.46 2.74 -2.12
CA LEU A 29 -7.71 3.65 -3.23
C LEU A 29 -8.09 5.05 -2.72
N ALA A 30 -8.87 5.12 -1.65
CA ALA A 30 -9.28 6.40 -1.07
C ALA A 30 -8.11 7.25 -0.56
N LEU A 31 -6.97 6.63 -0.24
CA LEU A 31 -5.77 7.34 0.23
C LEU A 31 -4.98 7.97 -0.90
N PHE A 32 -5.15 7.50 -2.13
CA PHE A 32 -4.42 8.02 -3.28
C PHE A 32 -4.95 9.39 -3.70
N SER A 33 -4.02 10.25 -4.13
CA SER A 33 -4.37 11.51 -4.78
C SER A 33 -5.23 11.26 -6.01
N GLU A 34 -6.09 12.20 -6.33
CA GLU A 34 -6.88 12.15 -7.57
C GLU A 34 -6.13 12.72 -8.78
N ALA A 35 -4.90 13.18 -8.58
CA ALA A 35 -4.07 13.69 -9.66
C ALA A 35 -3.67 12.57 -10.64
N ASP A 36 -3.34 12.96 -11.85
CA ASP A 36 -3.05 12.02 -12.94
C ASP A 36 -1.64 11.45 -12.90
N ASP A 37 -0.80 11.92 -11.99
CA ASP A 37 0.59 11.47 -11.88
C ASP A 37 0.81 10.38 -10.82
N VAL A 38 -0.25 9.86 -10.23
CA VAL A 38 -0.14 8.76 -9.26
C VAL A 38 0.34 7.49 -9.94
N THR A 39 1.12 6.70 -9.21
CA THR A 39 1.70 5.46 -9.75
C THR A 39 1.63 4.33 -8.72
N LEU A 40 1.49 3.11 -9.22
CA LEU A 40 1.45 1.93 -8.37
C LEU A 40 2.10 0.75 -9.07
N GLY A 41 3.10 0.14 -8.41
CA GLY A 41 3.64 -1.15 -8.81
C GLY A 41 3.51 -2.13 -7.66
N ASN A 42 2.77 -3.20 -7.82
CA ASN A 42 2.69 -4.28 -6.84
C ASN A 42 3.17 -5.58 -7.46
N PRO A 43 3.31 -6.67 -6.65
CA PRO A 43 3.89 -7.91 -7.21
C PRO A 43 3.10 -8.53 -8.35
N PHE A 44 1.86 -8.09 -8.56
CA PHE A 44 0.99 -8.64 -9.60
C PHE A 44 0.78 -7.58 -10.69
N GLY A 45 1.19 -7.90 -11.91
CA GLY A 45 0.95 -7.04 -13.06
C GLY A 45 1.98 -5.91 -13.25
N PRO A 46 1.83 -5.13 -14.31
CA PRO A 46 2.73 -4.01 -14.59
C PRO A 46 2.42 -2.80 -13.73
N PHE A 47 3.29 -1.78 -13.79
CA PHE A 47 3.00 -0.49 -13.17
C PHE A 47 1.73 0.12 -13.75
N GLY A 48 0.93 0.74 -12.89
CA GLY A 48 -0.14 1.62 -13.28
C GLY A 48 0.25 3.07 -13.08
N ARG A 49 -0.07 3.94 -14.04
CA ARG A 49 0.06 5.38 -13.91
C ARG A 49 -1.30 6.02 -14.15
N GLY A 50 -1.64 7.02 -13.33
CA GLY A 50 -2.93 7.68 -13.37
C GLY A 50 -3.97 6.98 -12.51
N ARG A 51 -4.95 7.75 -12.05
CA ARG A 51 -5.93 7.27 -11.07
C ARG A 51 -6.65 6.01 -11.51
N LYS A 52 -7.07 5.95 -12.76
CA LYS A 52 -7.81 4.80 -13.28
C LYS A 52 -6.95 3.53 -13.26
N ASN A 53 -5.71 3.64 -13.71
CA ASN A 53 -4.80 2.48 -13.74
C ASN A 53 -4.41 2.05 -12.33
N VAL A 54 -4.22 2.99 -11.41
CA VAL A 54 -3.97 2.67 -10.00
C VAL A 54 -5.15 1.90 -9.42
N GLU A 55 -6.39 2.32 -9.71
CA GLU A 55 -7.58 1.61 -9.26
C GLU A 55 -7.58 0.16 -9.77
N GLU A 56 -7.29 -0.03 -11.05
CA GLU A 56 -7.24 -1.36 -11.66
C GLU A 56 -6.14 -2.24 -11.02
N ARG A 57 -4.96 -1.66 -10.75
CA ARG A 57 -3.87 -2.40 -10.10
C ARG A 57 -4.20 -2.78 -8.66
N LEU A 58 -4.85 -1.89 -7.92
CA LEU A 58 -5.29 -2.20 -6.56
C LEU A 58 -6.35 -3.30 -6.55
N ALA A 59 -7.31 -3.23 -7.45
CA ALA A 59 -8.35 -4.24 -7.56
C ALA A 59 -7.76 -5.61 -7.92
N LEU A 60 -6.78 -5.63 -8.83
CA LEU A 60 -6.09 -6.86 -9.18
C LEU A 60 -5.35 -7.45 -7.98
N ALA A 61 -4.60 -6.63 -7.25
CA ALA A 61 -3.89 -7.09 -6.06
C ALA A 61 -4.84 -7.67 -5.02
N ALA A 62 -5.91 -6.95 -4.70
CA ALA A 62 -6.89 -7.40 -3.71
C ALA A 62 -7.56 -8.71 -4.14
N SER A 63 -7.76 -8.91 -5.46
CA SER A 63 -8.35 -10.14 -5.98
C SER A 63 -7.49 -11.37 -5.75
N LYS A 64 -6.19 -11.20 -5.48
CA LYS A 64 -5.26 -12.29 -5.24
C LYS A 64 -5.22 -12.75 -3.79
N TYR A 65 -5.88 -12.05 -2.88
CA TYR A 65 -5.82 -12.34 -1.44
C TYR A 65 -7.20 -12.64 -0.88
N ARG A 66 -7.26 -13.57 0.08
CA ARG A 66 -8.47 -13.88 0.84
C ARG A 66 -8.09 -14.22 2.27
N ASP A 67 -8.99 -13.92 3.19
CA ASP A 67 -8.90 -14.30 4.60
C ASP A 67 -7.64 -13.81 5.30
N GLY A 68 -7.16 -12.64 4.92
CA GLY A 68 -5.94 -12.06 5.50
C GLY A 68 -6.06 -11.82 7.00
N ARG A 69 -4.97 -12.12 7.72
CA ARG A 69 -4.86 -11.93 9.16
C ARG A 69 -3.42 -11.65 9.57
N ASN A 70 -3.25 -11.22 10.82
CA ASN A 70 -1.93 -10.97 11.40
C ASN A 70 -1.08 -10.01 10.57
N ALA A 71 -1.73 -8.95 10.05
CA ALA A 71 -1.04 -7.93 9.30
C ALA A 71 -0.09 -7.15 10.23
N SER A 72 1.15 -6.97 9.80
CA SER A 72 2.16 -6.24 10.55
C SER A 72 3.03 -5.43 9.60
N VAL A 73 3.70 -4.42 10.15
CA VAL A 73 4.59 -3.55 9.40
C VAL A 73 5.88 -3.38 10.16
N GLY A 74 7.01 -3.64 9.49
CA GLY A 74 8.33 -3.36 10.00
C GLY A 74 8.84 -2.05 9.42
N PHE A 75 9.09 -1.06 10.26
CA PHE A 75 9.62 0.23 9.84
C PHE A 75 11.09 0.11 9.42
N ILE A 76 11.45 0.71 8.28
CA ILE A 76 12.83 0.77 7.81
C ILE A 76 13.35 2.22 7.87
N ALA A 77 12.69 3.15 7.17
CA ALA A 77 13.13 4.54 7.09
C ALA A 77 12.00 5.47 6.68
N GLN A 78 12.13 6.73 7.05
CA GLN A 78 11.16 7.76 6.70
C GLN A 78 11.91 9.05 6.38
N TYR A 79 11.55 9.67 5.26
CA TYR A 79 12.15 10.91 4.79
C TYR A 79 11.03 11.92 4.58
N VAL A 80 11.04 13.00 5.34
CA VAL A 80 9.92 13.96 5.34
C VAL A 80 10.44 15.36 5.04
N SER A 81 9.81 16.02 4.07
CA SER A 81 9.99 17.44 3.79
C SER A 81 8.65 18.16 4.01
N GLU A 82 8.58 19.45 3.69
CA GLU A 82 7.36 20.24 3.90
C GLU A 82 6.14 19.68 3.16
N SER A 83 6.35 19.13 1.96
CA SER A 83 5.22 18.73 1.11
C SER A 83 5.36 17.34 0.53
N LEU A 84 6.43 16.63 0.85
CA LEU A 84 6.69 15.30 0.32
C LEU A 84 7.28 14.41 1.41
N ALA A 85 6.81 13.17 1.47
CA ALA A 85 7.34 12.18 2.40
C ALA A 85 7.51 10.85 1.69
N CYS A 86 8.61 10.16 1.99
CA CYS A 86 8.89 8.84 1.46
C CYS A 86 9.08 7.89 2.64
N VAL A 87 8.45 6.72 2.58
CA VAL A 87 8.50 5.75 3.67
C VAL A 87 8.90 4.39 3.10
N ALA A 88 9.90 3.77 3.70
CA ALA A 88 10.33 2.42 3.36
C ALA A 88 9.95 1.47 4.49
N GLU A 89 9.28 0.37 4.16
CA GLU A 89 8.71 -0.55 5.15
C GLU A 89 8.72 -1.98 4.62
N VAL A 90 8.59 -2.94 5.52
CA VAL A 90 8.27 -4.33 5.18
C VAL A 90 6.86 -4.61 5.72
N GLU A 91 5.96 -4.99 4.83
CA GLU A 91 4.60 -5.41 5.20
C GLU A 91 4.50 -6.93 5.18
N SER A 92 3.90 -7.49 6.21
CA SER A 92 3.69 -8.93 6.32
C SER A 92 2.26 -9.23 6.72
N ALA A 93 1.77 -10.38 6.31
CA ALA A 93 0.46 -10.89 6.71
C ALA A 93 0.40 -12.39 6.40
N GLU A 94 -0.65 -13.03 6.87
CA GLU A 94 -1.03 -14.37 6.42
C GLU A 94 -2.29 -14.24 5.58
N ALA A 95 -2.36 -14.92 4.45
CA ALA A 95 -3.52 -14.88 3.57
C ALA A 95 -3.54 -16.10 2.65
N LYS A 96 -4.71 -16.39 2.10
CA LYS A 96 -4.81 -17.30 0.95
C LYS A 96 -4.47 -16.49 -0.29
N VAL A 97 -3.59 -17.02 -1.13
CA VAL A 97 -3.04 -16.29 -2.28
C VAL A 97 -3.40 -16.99 -3.57
N ALA A 98 -3.85 -16.23 -4.57
CA ALA A 98 -4.09 -16.68 -5.95
C ALA A 98 -4.99 -17.91 -6.02
N GLY A 99 -6.06 -17.95 -5.22
CA GLY A 99 -7.01 -19.07 -5.23
C GLY A 99 -6.57 -20.28 -4.43
N GLY A 100 -5.42 -20.24 -3.75
CA GLY A 100 -4.96 -21.33 -2.90
C GLY A 100 -5.86 -21.55 -1.71
N ALA A 101 -5.93 -22.79 -1.22
CA ALA A 101 -6.78 -23.16 -0.10
C ALA A 101 -6.11 -22.96 1.26
N GLU A 102 -4.78 -22.83 1.28
CA GLU A 102 -4.03 -22.75 2.53
C GLU A 102 -3.54 -21.32 2.81
N MET A 103 -3.46 -20.99 4.10
CA MET A 103 -2.88 -19.73 4.55
C MET A 103 -1.38 -19.74 4.32
N THR A 104 -0.88 -18.67 3.73
CA THR A 104 0.53 -18.51 3.38
C THR A 104 1.03 -17.20 3.97
N LYS A 105 2.24 -17.19 4.50
CA LYS A 105 2.86 -15.94 4.92
C LYS A 105 3.28 -15.14 3.70
N VAL A 106 2.87 -13.87 3.66
CA VAL A 106 3.19 -12.93 2.58
C VAL A 106 3.99 -11.78 3.17
N SER A 107 5.15 -11.50 2.60
CA SER A 107 5.95 -10.33 2.98
C SER A 107 6.37 -9.59 1.72
N VAL A 108 6.29 -8.27 1.77
CA VAL A 108 6.68 -7.41 0.64
C VAL A 108 7.51 -6.25 1.15
N ARG A 109 8.48 -5.82 0.33
CA ARG A 109 9.20 -4.58 0.54
C ARG A 109 8.39 -3.47 -0.09
N VAL A 110 8.20 -2.37 0.65
CA VAL A 110 7.31 -1.30 0.21
C VAL A 110 8.01 0.03 0.30
N THR A 111 7.89 0.82 -0.76
CA THR A 111 8.23 2.23 -0.75
C THR A 111 6.95 2.99 -1.10
N SER A 112 6.58 3.92 -0.23
CA SER A 112 5.40 4.77 -0.43
C SER A 112 5.84 6.23 -0.45
N VAL A 113 5.25 7.01 -1.35
CA VAL A 113 5.46 8.46 -1.40
C VAL A 113 4.12 9.14 -1.15
N PHE A 114 4.13 10.06 -0.17
CA PHE A 114 2.98 10.89 0.16
C PHE A 114 3.28 12.33 -0.24
N ARG A 115 2.27 13.03 -0.68
CA ARG A 115 2.37 14.45 -1.06
C ARG A 115 1.30 15.22 -0.30
N LEU A 116 1.67 16.40 0.23
CA LEU A 116 0.72 17.27 0.91
C LEU A 116 -0.07 18.04 -0.13
N GLU A 117 -1.38 17.83 -0.15
CA GLU A 117 -2.30 18.48 -1.11
C GLU A 117 -3.46 19.09 -0.32
N ALA A 118 -3.62 20.39 -0.42
CA ALA A 118 -4.71 21.11 0.25
C ALA A 118 -4.82 20.76 1.75
N GLY A 119 -3.68 20.65 2.42
CA GLY A 119 -3.62 20.32 3.86
C GLY A 119 -3.73 18.85 4.20
N ASN A 120 -3.83 17.96 3.21
CA ASN A 120 -3.95 16.53 3.45
C ASN A 120 -2.81 15.76 2.77
N TRP A 121 -2.23 14.81 3.50
CA TRP A 121 -1.23 13.92 2.94
C TRP A 121 -1.91 12.84 2.12
N LYS A 122 -1.58 12.77 0.83
CA LYS A 122 -2.16 11.81 -0.11
C LYS A 122 -1.06 10.91 -0.66
N LEU A 123 -1.37 9.62 -0.85
CA LEU A 123 -0.46 8.73 -1.56
C LEU A 123 -0.37 9.15 -3.02
N VAL A 124 0.85 9.23 -3.54
CA VAL A 124 1.08 9.46 -4.97
C VAL A 124 1.86 8.32 -5.60
N HIS A 125 2.52 7.49 -4.81
CA HIS A 125 3.28 6.34 -5.30
C HIS A 125 3.33 5.24 -4.25
N ARG A 126 3.19 4.01 -4.72
CA ARG A 126 3.50 2.83 -3.95
C ARG A 126 4.20 1.83 -4.86
N HIS A 127 5.30 1.30 -4.39
CA HIS A 127 5.96 0.15 -5.01
C HIS A 127 6.14 -0.94 -3.96
N ALA A 128 5.67 -2.13 -4.28
CA ALA A 128 5.82 -3.30 -3.40
C ALA A 128 6.33 -4.48 -4.22
N ASP A 129 7.34 -5.18 -3.70
CA ASP A 129 7.83 -6.41 -4.31
C ASP A 129 8.01 -7.49 -3.23
N PRO A 130 8.00 -8.77 -3.63
CA PRO A 130 8.14 -9.85 -2.66
C PRO A 130 9.47 -9.79 -1.93
N LEU A 131 9.42 -9.95 -0.60
CA LEU A 131 10.61 -10.15 0.19
C LEU A 131 10.88 -11.65 0.25
N GLN A 132 11.97 -12.07 -0.39
CA GLN A 132 12.39 -13.47 -0.38
C GLN A 132 13.68 -13.56 0.43
N ILE A 133 13.67 -14.48 1.39
CA ILE A 133 14.84 -14.70 2.25
C ILE A 133 15.57 -15.91 1.68
N PRO A 134 16.85 -15.78 1.30
CA PRO A 134 17.62 -16.93 0.81
C PRO A 134 17.69 -18.04 1.84
N GLN A 135 17.60 -19.26 1.36
CA GLN A 135 17.69 -20.47 2.19
C GLN A 135 19.15 -20.89 2.36
#